data_61e582c9674c552acca6439ef6ca93d6
#
_entry.id   61e582c9674c552acca6439ef6ca93d6
#
_cell.length_a   1.000
_cell.length_b   1.000
_cell.length_c   1.000
_cell.angle_alpha   90.00
_cell.angle_beta   90.00
_cell.angle_gamma   90.00
#
_symmetry.space_group_name_H-M   'P 1'
#
loop_
_entity.id
_entity.type
_entity.pdbx_description
1 polymer ?
#
loop_
_entity_poly.entity_id
_entity_poly.type
_entity_poly.pdbx_seq_one_letter_code
_entity_poly.pdbx_strand_id
1 'polypeptide(L)'
;MKKVYYIGDWVVQIGPVYAETSFNHAAKGLDFINYGHWLRDALQSTGEFAVTSVPTWDFYNMKPGEYENILATHHIVIFSDVEAKNFQLHPQFFNRHLFGTKVLTFPDRVKVTVNALKSGVNMMFLGGWLSFNGELGKGGWGRTPLREILPVECLEVEDLRESTEGFCAEAVEKKHPMLKGLDLATMPPVLGFNRVRPREGCPVIARWKNEGDPAIAVGQFGKGRALAYTSDPAPHWGCNFVFWKQYAKLWSNAARWLTAGGGR
;
A
#
# COMPACT_ATOMS: atom_id res chain seq x y z
N MET A 1 14.44 3.50 -17.50
CA MET A 1 13.09 3.46 -16.88
C MET A 1 13.21 2.84 -15.49
N LYS A 2 12.70 3.50 -14.46
CA LYS A 2 12.75 3.01 -13.07
C LYS A 2 11.69 1.95 -12.85
N LYS A 3 12.07 0.82 -12.24
CA LYS A 3 11.16 -0.30 -12.00
C LYS A 3 10.41 -0.11 -10.69
N VAL A 4 9.10 -0.31 -10.72
CA VAL A 4 8.18 -0.24 -9.57
C VAL A 4 7.48 -1.59 -9.43
N TYR A 5 7.47 -2.15 -8.22
CA TYR A 5 6.71 -3.35 -7.91
C TYR A 5 5.55 -2.99 -6.99
N TYR A 6 4.33 -3.23 -7.43
CA TYR A 6 3.11 -2.83 -6.73
C TYR A 6 2.33 -4.06 -6.28
N ILE A 7 2.16 -4.21 -4.98
CA ILE A 7 1.46 -5.33 -4.34
C ILE A 7 0.17 -4.81 -3.73
N GLY A 8 -0.95 -5.41 -4.13
CA GLY A 8 -2.27 -5.10 -3.58
C GLY A 8 -3.27 -4.53 -4.58
N ASP A 9 -4.40 -4.06 -4.06
CA ASP A 9 -5.53 -3.47 -4.80
C ASP A 9 -6.10 -4.37 -5.91
N TRP A 10 -6.05 -5.66 -5.69
CA TRP A 10 -6.75 -6.65 -6.46
C TRP A 10 -7.88 -7.28 -5.65
N VAL A 11 -9.02 -7.49 -6.27
CA VAL A 11 -10.21 -8.07 -5.63
C VAL A 11 -10.65 -9.31 -6.39
N VAL A 12 -11.07 -10.31 -5.66
CA VAL A 12 -11.79 -11.48 -6.18
C VAL A 12 -13.26 -11.27 -5.89
N GLN A 13 -14.06 -11.13 -6.94
CA GLN A 13 -15.51 -11.04 -6.84
C GLN A 13 -16.12 -12.37 -7.20
N ILE A 14 -16.92 -12.92 -6.29
CA ILE A 14 -17.67 -14.17 -6.50
C ILE A 14 -19.14 -13.80 -6.62
N GLY A 15 -19.75 -14.15 -7.74
CA GLY A 15 -21.16 -13.92 -7.91
C GLY A 15 -21.55 -13.35 -9.26
N PRO A 16 -22.80 -12.95 -9.41
CA PRO A 16 -23.85 -13.06 -8.39
C PRO A 16 -24.21 -14.52 -8.10
N VAL A 17 -24.55 -14.78 -6.85
CA VAL A 17 -25.09 -16.06 -6.39
C VAL A 17 -26.61 -15.91 -6.30
N TYR A 18 -27.34 -16.77 -7.02
CA TYR A 18 -28.79 -16.81 -6.98
C TYR A 18 -29.25 -18.08 -6.27
N ALA A 19 -30.12 -17.93 -5.28
CA ALA A 19 -30.87 -19.02 -4.68
C ALA A 19 -32.30 -18.97 -5.26
N GLU A 20 -32.61 -19.80 -6.21
CA GLU A 20 -33.98 -19.91 -6.80
C GLU A 20 -34.89 -20.69 -5.88
N THR A 21 -34.34 -21.67 -5.20
CA THR A 21 -35.00 -22.47 -4.15
C THR A 21 -33.96 -22.78 -3.08
N SER A 22 -34.43 -23.38 -1.95
CA SER A 22 -33.52 -23.87 -0.91
C SER A 22 -32.52 -24.94 -1.38
N PHE A 23 -32.72 -25.49 -2.57
CA PHE A 23 -31.91 -26.59 -3.15
C PHE A 23 -31.13 -26.17 -4.40
N ASN A 24 -31.33 -24.98 -4.92
CA ASN A 24 -30.68 -24.51 -6.15
C ASN A 24 -29.94 -23.19 -5.92
N HIS A 25 -28.62 -23.29 -5.88
CA HIS A 25 -27.71 -22.18 -5.85
C HIS A 25 -26.87 -22.13 -7.12
N ALA A 26 -26.95 -21.05 -7.87
CA ALA A 26 -26.12 -20.82 -9.04
C ALA A 26 -25.11 -19.69 -8.77
N ALA A 27 -23.83 -20.04 -8.71
CA ALA A 27 -22.75 -19.04 -8.77
C ALA A 27 -22.51 -18.67 -10.23
N LYS A 28 -22.69 -17.39 -10.59
CA LYS A 28 -22.62 -16.92 -11.98
C LYS A 28 -21.22 -16.59 -12.46
N GLY A 29 -20.24 -16.45 -11.59
CA GLY A 29 -18.89 -16.16 -12.02
C GLY A 29 -17.89 -15.92 -10.89
N LEU A 30 -16.66 -15.84 -11.31
CA LEU A 30 -15.51 -15.45 -10.51
C LEU A 30 -14.74 -14.42 -11.33
N ASP A 31 -14.67 -13.18 -10.84
CA ASP A 31 -13.96 -12.09 -11.49
C ASP A 31 -12.75 -11.67 -10.65
N PHE A 32 -11.63 -11.47 -11.36
CA PHE A 32 -10.41 -10.86 -10.80
C PHE A 32 -10.33 -9.42 -11.29
N ILE A 33 -10.46 -8.48 -10.38
CA ILE A 33 -10.49 -7.05 -10.69
C ILE A 33 -9.22 -6.41 -10.16
N ASN A 34 -8.44 -5.77 -11.04
CA ASN A 34 -7.28 -4.99 -10.67
C ASN A 34 -7.66 -3.52 -10.48
N TYR A 35 -8.03 -3.12 -9.29
CA TYR A 35 -8.26 -1.70 -8.98
C TYR A 35 -6.96 -0.88 -8.93
N GLY A 36 -5.83 -1.52 -8.70
CA GLY A 36 -4.51 -0.89 -8.73
C GLY A 36 -4.08 -0.40 -10.12
N HIS A 37 -4.86 -0.72 -11.19
CA HIS A 37 -4.58 -0.22 -12.53
C HIS A 37 -4.53 1.32 -12.59
N TRP A 38 -5.34 2.02 -11.77
CA TRP A 38 -5.35 3.49 -11.73
C TRP A 38 -3.98 4.05 -11.35
N LEU A 39 -3.39 3.55 -10.27
CA LEU A 39 -2.07 3.99 -9.82
C LEU A 39 -0.97 3.51 -10.79
N ARG A 40 -1.05 2.26 -11.26
CA ARG A 40 -0.12 1.74 -12.27
C ARG A 40 -0.08 2.63 -13.50
N ASP A 41 -1.24 2.92 -14.08
CA ASP A 41 -1.35 3.67 -15.33
C ASP A 41 -0.94 5.13 -15.13
N ALA A 42 -1.25 5.73 -13.96
CA ALA A 42 -0.78 7.06 -13.59
C ALA A 42 0.75 7.15 -13.55
N LEU A 43 1.43 6.17 -12.97
CA LEU A 43 2.90 6.13 -12.93
C LEU A 43 3.49 5.88 -14.33
N GLN A 44 2.91 4.96 -15.09
CA GLN A 44 3.40 4.62 -16.44
C GLN A 44 3.17 5.73 -17.46
N SER A 45 2.14 6.57 -17.28
CA SER A 45 1.80 7.66 -18.19
C SER A 45 2.94 8.67 -18.44
N THR A 46 3.90 8.73 -17.51
CA THR A 46 5.07 9.62 -17.63
C THR A 46 6.19 9.05 -18.52
N GLY A 47 6.17 7.76 -18.83
CA GLY A 47 7.27 7.05 -19.48
C GLY A 47 8.53 6.85 -18.60
N GLU A 48 8.54 7.34 -17.36
CA GLU A 48 9.69 7.24 -16.44
C GLU A 48 9.71 5.94 -15.64
N PHE A 49 8.52 5.36 -15.41
CA PHE A 49 8.33 4.20 -14.52
C PHE A 49 7.77 3.01 -15.29
N ALA A 50 8.33 1.82 -15.02
CA ALA A 50 7.78 0.53 -15.44
C ALA A 50 7.17 -0.14 -14.21
N VAL A 51 5.87 -0.37 -14.20
CA VAL A 51 5.14 -0.89 -13.04
C VAL A 51 4.69 -2.32 -13.28
N THR A 52 5.10 -3.22 -12.39
CA THR A 52 4.53 -4.57 -12.27
C THR A 52 3.55 -4.57 -11.11
N SER A 53 2.26 -4.77 -11.39
CA SER A 53 1.20 -4.85 -10.38
C SER A 53 0.81 -6.31 -10.17
N VAL A 54 0.79 -6.74 -8.91
CA VAL A 54 0.44 -8.12 -8.52
C VAL A 54 -0.56 -8.13 -7.36
N PRO A 55 -1.46 -9.12 -7.33
CA PRO A 55 -2.35 -9.30 -6.20
C PRO A 55 -1.61 -9.76 -4.95
N THR A 56 -2.22 -9.52 -3.79
CA THR A 56 -1.68 -9.91 -2.48
C THR A 56 -1.44 -11.41 -2.36
N TRP A 57 -2.29 -12.24 -3.00
CA TRP A 57 -2.11 -13.70 -2.96
C TRP A 57 -0.90 -14.19 -3.77
N ASP A 58 -0.49 -13.49 -4.84
CA ASP A 58 0.75 -13.80 -5.56
C ASP A 58 1.97 -13.48 -4.70
N PHE A 59 1.95 -12.32 -4.03
CA PHE A 59 2.99 -11.99 -3.05
C PHE A 59 3.06 -13.02 -1.91
N TYR A 60 1.91 -13.44 -1.37
CA TYR A 60 1.84 -14.46 -0.33
C TYR A 60 2.45 -15.78 -0.78
N ASN A 61 2.16 -16.21 -2.01
CA ASN A 61 2.63 -17.48 -2.58
C ASN A 61 4.04 -17.45 -3.21
N MET A 62 4.71 -16.29 -3.24
CA MET A 62 6.06 -16.19 -3.80
C MET A 62 7.02 -17.21 -3.17
N LYS A 63 7.80 -17.86 -4.01
CA LYS A 63 8.86 -18.76 -3.55
C LYS A 63 9.95 -18.00 -2.80
N PRO A 64 10.64 -18.68 -1.87
CA PRO A 64 11.82 -18.10 -1.24
C PRO A 64 12.83 -17.64 -2.31
N GLY A 65 13.40 -16.46 -2.13
CA GLY A 65 14.34 -15.82 -3.07
C GLY A 65 13.68 -14.96 -4.16
N GLU A 66 12.40 -15.19 -4.51
CA GLU A 66 11.71 -14.35 -5.50
C GLU A 66 11.51 -12.93 -4.99
N TYR A 67 11.07 -12.80 -3.74
CA TYR A 67 10.84 -11.50 -3.14
C TYR A 67 12.14 -10.72 -2.94
N GLU A 68 13.20 -11.36 -2.49
CA GLU A 68 14.53 -10.77 -2.36
C GLU A 68 15.06 -10.27 -3.72
N ASN A 69 14.81 -11.04 -4.79
CA ASN A 69 15.18 -10.61 -6.14
C ASN A 69 14.37 -9.38 -6.60
N ILE A 70 13.08 -9.30 -6.26
CA ILE A 70 12.25 -8.12 -6.52
C ILE A 70 12.85 -6.90 -5.81
N LEU A 71 13.15 -7.01 -4.52
CA LEU A 71 13.77 -5.95 -3.74
C LEU A 71 15.15 -5.55 -4.29
N ALA A 72 15.90 -6.51 -4.85
CA ALA A 72 17.22 -6.25 -5.46
C ALA A 72 17.14 -5.55 -6.81
N THR A 73 16.03 -5.66 -7.53
CA THR A 73 15.93 -5.23 -8.94
C THR A 73 14.98 -4.04 -9.16
N HIS A 74 14.16 -3.68 -8.16
CA HIS A 74 13.21 -2.59 -8.25
C HIS A 74 13.65 -1.37 -7.43
N HIS A 75 13.26 -0.19 -7.89
CA HIS A 75 13.60 1.10 -7.28
C HIS A 75 12.58 1.53 -6.24
N ILE A 76 11.32 1.11 -6.45
CA ILE A 76 10.18 1.38 -5.55
C ILE A 76 9.39 0.09 -5.37
N VAL A 77 8.98 -0.19 -4.13
CA VAL A 77 7.97 -1.21 -3.82
C VAL A 77 6.78 -0.52 -3.15
N ILE A 78 5.58 -0.85 -3.63
CA ILE A 78 4.31 -0.29 -3.14
C ILE A 78 3.54 -1.39 -2.46
N PHE A 79 3.04 -1.12 -1.26
CA PHE A 79 2.14 -1.97 -0.49
C PHE A 79 0.83 -1.24 -0.27
N SER A 80 -0.28 -1.82 -0.70
CA SER A 80 -1.63 -1.33 -0.53
C SER A 80 -2.56 -2.49 -0.22
N ASP A 81 -3.32 -2.41 0.86
CA ASP A 81 -4.18 -3.49 1.35
C ASP A 81 -3.46 -4.84 1.52
N VAL A 82 -2.30 -4.83 2.17
CA VAL A 82 -1.46 -6.02 2.40
C VAL A 82 -1.39 -6.33 3.89
N GLU A 83 -2.08 -7.35 4.34
CA GLU A 83 -2.03 -7.80 5.74
C GLU A 83 -0.61 -8.16 6.19
N ALA A 84 -0.27 -7.88 7.45
CA ALA A 84 0.99 -8.31 8.04
C ALA A 84 1.24 -9.83 7.91
N LYS A 85 0.19 -10.64 7.93
CA LYS A 85 0.28 -12.10 7.75
C LYS A 85 0.89 -12.51 6.41
N ASN A 86 0.69 -11.71 5.36
CA ASN A 86 1.25 -11.98 4.04
C ASN A 86 2.79 -11.82 4.01
N PHE A 87 3.34 -11.06 4.95
CA PHE A 87 4.79 -10.97 5.16
C PHE A 87 5.32 -12.07 6.08
N GLN A 88 4.56 -12.42 7.14
CA GLN A 88 5.07 -13.16 8.29
C GLN A 88 5.22 -14.66 8.04
N LEU A 89 4.21 -15.29 7.43
CA LEU A 89 4.21 -16.73 7.28
C LEU A 89 4.11 -17.17 5.82
N HIS A 90 5.01 -18.04 5.43
CA HIS A 90 4.99 -18.63 4.10
C HIS A 90 3.91 -19.74 4.01
N PRO A 91 3.11 -19.82 2.92
CA PRO A 91 2.02 -20.79 2.81
C PRO A 91 2.46 -22.24 2.90
N GLN A 92 3.70 -22.56 2.60
CA GLN A 92 4.23 -23.92 2.75
C GLN A 92 4.18 -24.45 4.19
N PHE A 93 4.14 -23.58 5.21
CA PHE A 93 3.93 -24.02 6.59
C PHE A 93 2.55 -24.64 6.82
N PHE A 94 1.61 -24.37 5.94
CA PHE A 94 0.24 -24.93 6.01
C PHE A 94 0.04 -26.14 5.07
N ASN A 95 1.09 -26.56 4.36
CA ASN A 95 1.01 -27.71 3.47
C ASN A 95 1.16 -29.01 4.29
N ARG A 96 0.04 -29.69 4.52
CA ARG A 96 -0.03 -30.92 5.31
C ARG A 96 0.92 -32.04 4.82
N HIS A 97 1.26 -32.06 3.53
CA HIS A 97 2.16 -33.07 2.97
C HIS A 97 3.63 -32.84 3.32
N LEU A 98 3.96 -31.66 3.82
CA LEU A 98 5.32 -31.32 4.28
C LEU A 98 5.51 -31.48 5.79
N PHE A 99 4.42 -31.58 6.54
CA PHE A 99 4.49 -31.70 8.01
C PHE A 99 5.16 -33.03 8.41
N GLY A 100 6.16 -32.93 9.29
CA GLY A 100 6.89 -34.08 9.79
C GLY A 100 7.88 -34.73 8.81
N THR A 101 8.01 -34.19 7.58
CA THR A 101 8.93 -34.74 6.58
C THR A 101 10.30 -34.07 6.61
N LYS A 102 10.35 -32.80 6.97
CA LYS A 102 11.59 -32.01 7.05
C LYS A 102 11.39 -30.75 7.88
N VAL A 103 12.49 -30.16 8.34
CA VAL A 103 12.47 -28.81 8.93
C VAL A 103 12.29 -27.79 7.82
N LEU A 104 11.36 -26.86 8.02
CA LEU A 104 11.08 -25.75 7.12
C LEU A 104 11.60 -24.44 7.73
N THR A 105 12.44 -23.74 7.01
CA THR A 105 12.91 -22.40 7.35
C THR A 105 12.86 -21.52 6.10
N PHE A 106 12.41 -20.28 6.25
CA PHE A 106 12.33 -19.31 5.17
C PHE A 106 12.88 -17.97 5.63
N PRO A 107 13.40 -17.12 4.73
CA PRO A 107 13.72 -15.74 5.05
C PRO A 107 12.53 -15.02 5.66
N ASP A 108 12.76 -14.26 6.74
CA ASP A 108 11.76 -13.40 7.33
C ASP A 108 11.51 -12.20 6.42
N ARG A 109 10.38 -12.21 5.69
CA ARG A 109 10.04 -11.18 4.71
C ARG A 109 9.93 -9.80 5.34
N VAL A 110 9.51 -9.68 6.59
CA VAL A 110 9.45 -8.40 7.30
C VAL A 110 10.85 -7.83 7.47
N LYS A 111 11.79 -8.64 7.97
CA LYS A 111 13.19 -8.21 8.13
C LYS A 111 13.84 -7.90 6.79
N VAL A 112 13.58 -8.72 5.78
CA VAL A 112 14.08 -8.50 4.41
C VAL A 112 13.58 -7.16 3.86
N THR A 113 12.29 -6.82 4.05
CA THR A 113 11.70 -5.54 3.65
C THR A 113 12.36 -4.37 4.37
N VAL A 114 12.48 -4.44 5.69
CA VAL A 114 13.13 -3.40 6.51
C VAL A 114 14.57 -3.16 6.05
N ASN A 115 15.33 -4.22 5.86
CA ASN A 115 16.73 -4.14 5.44
C ASN A 115 16.87 -3.58 4.02
N ALA A 116 15.98 -3.96 3.10
CA ALA A 116 15.97 -3.46 1.73
C ALA A 116 15.76 -1.95 1.68
N LEU A 117 14.79 -1.42 2.44
CA LEU A 117 14.57 0.02 2.52
C LEU A 117 15.81 0.71 3.11
N LYS A 118 16.32 0.25 4.25
CA LYS A 118 17.52 0.82 4.87
C LYS A 118 18.74 0.78 3.93
N SER A 119 18.78 -0.15 2.99
CA SER A 119 19.85 -0.29 1.97
C SER A 119 19.63 0.53 0.70
N GLY A 120 18.46 1.20 0.53
CA GLY A 120 18.23 2.13 -0.58
C GLY A 120 17.07 1.80 -1.52
N VAL A 121 16.30 0.72 -1.28
CA VAL A 121 15.01 0.52 -1.95
C VAL A 121 14.00 1.49 -1.37
N ASN A 122 13.23 2.17 -2.22
CA ASN A 122 12.22 3.09 -1.72
C ASN A 122 10.86 2.40 -1.61
N MET A 123 10.00 2.88 -0.70
CA MET A 123 8.72 2.23 -0.45
C MET A 123 7.56 3.22 -0.33
N MET A 124 6.39 2.81 -0.80
CA MET A 124 5.11 3.46 -0.52
C MET A 124 4.26 2.50 0.32
N PHE A 125 3.74 3.00 1.42
CA PHE A 125 2.79 2.34 2.29
C PHE A 125 1.46 3.06 2.16
N LEU A 126 0.49 2.43 1.48
CA LEU A 126 -0.79 3.04 1.14
C LEU A 126 -1.89 2.46 2.02
N GLY A 127 -2.87 3.27 2.35
CA GLY A 127 -3.99 2.92 3.21
C GLY A 127 -4.98 1.96 2.56
N GLY A 128 -5.97 1.60 3.31
CA GLY A 128 -7.02 0.66 2.98
C GLY A 128 -7.40 -0.18 4.18
N TRP A 129 -8.35 -1.08 4.01
CA TRP A 129 -8.89 -1.90 5.12
C TRP A 129 -7.86 -2.81 5.77
N LEU A 130 -6.85 -3.25 5.02
CA LEU A 130 -5.84 -4.22 5.46
C LEU A 130 -4.45 -3.58 5.60
N SER A 131 -4.39 -2.24 5.64
CA SER A 131 -3.16 -1.47 5.81
C SER A 131 -3.02 -0.93 7.22
N PHE A 132 -1.83 -0.51 7.62
CA PHE A 132 -1.50 0.03 8.94
C PHE A 132 -1.96 -0.90 10.08
N ASN A 133 -2.96 -0.54 10.89
CA ASN A 133 -3.57 -1.49 11.79
C ASN A 133 -4.81 -2.17 11.16
N GLY A 134 -5.60 -1.41 10.42
CA GLY A 134 -6.68 -1.89 9.55
C GLY A 134 -7.89 -2.45 10.29
N GLU A 135 -8.82 -2.97 9.50
CA GLU A 135 -10.05 -3.59 9.99
C GLU A 135 -9.75 -4.73 10.94
N LEU A 136 -10.34 -4.71 12.13
CA LEU A 136 -10.13 -5.70 13.20
C LEU A 136 -8.64 -5.96 13.51
N GLY A 137 -7.76 -5.00 13.23
CA GLY A 137 -6.32 -5.11 13.43
C GLY A 137 -5.61 -6.05 12.45
N LYS A 138 -6.23 -6.40 11.33
CA LYS A 138 -5.66 -7.34 10.34
C LYS A 138 -4.45 -6.77 9.62
N GLY A 139 -4.44 -5.48 9.29
CA GLY A 139 -3.28 -4.80 8.70
C GLY A 139 -2.02 -5.04 9.53
N GLY A 140 -2.07 -4.68 10.80
CA GLY A 140 -1.12 -5.08 11.84
C GLY A 140 0.34 -4.68 11.62
N TRP A 141 0.64 -3.73 10.73
CA TRP A 141 2.02 -3.33 10.41
C TRP A 141 2.78 -2.79 11.62
N GLY A 142 2.08 -2.02 12.47
CA GLY A 142 2.66 -1.43 13.70
C GLY A 142 3.12 -2.46 14.73
N ARG A 143 2.60 -3.71 14.67
CA ARG A 143 2.97 -4.82 15.55
C ARG A 143 4.14 -5.65 15.02
N THR A 144 4.68 -5.28 13.87
CA THR A 144 5.82 -5.94 13.22
C THR A 144 7.02 -5.00 13.15
N PRO A 145 8.22 -5.49 12.83
CA PRO A 145 9.37 -4.64 12.53
C PRO A 145 9.16 -3.63 11.39
N LEU A 146 8.10 -3.75 10.55
CA LEU A 146 7.75 -2.70 9.56
C LEU A 146 7.61 -1.33 10.23
N ARG A 147 7.16 -1.26 11.49
CA ARG A 147 7.09 -0.01 12.26
C ARG A 147 8.38 0.81 12.25
N GLU A 148 9.52 0.16 12.05
CA GLU A 148 10.82 0.85 12.02
C GLU A 148 11.01 1.73 10.80
N ILE A 149 10.27 1.44 9.72
CA ILE A 149 10.40 2.08 8.40
C ILE A 149 9.12 2.78 7.92
N LEU A 150 8.06 2.77 8.73
CA LEU A 150 6.86 3.53 8.45
C LEU A 150 7.09 5.01 8.82
N PRO A 151 6.74 5.99 7.97
CA PRO A 151 6.86 7.42 8.30
C PRO A 151 5.73 7.93 9.20
N VAL A 152 4.93 7.04 9.75
CA VAL A 152 3.84 7.29 10.71
C VAL A 152 3.86 6.23 11.82
N GLU A 153 3.21 6.51 12.93
CA GLU A 153 2.97 5.55 14.00
C GLU A 153 1.55 4.99 13.88
N CYS A 154 1.43 3.66 13.75
CA CYS A 154 0.15 2.99 13.75
C CYS A 154 -0.51 3.02 15.12
N LEU A 155 -1.84 3.08 15.17
CA LEU A 155 -2.60 2.87 16.39
C LEU A 155 -2.57 1.39 16.79
N GLU A 156 -2.82 1.10 18.06
CA GLU A 156 -2.93 -0.28 18.58
C GLU A 156 -4.34 -0.86 18.43
N VAL A 157 -5.31 0.01 18.16
CA VAL A 157 -6.73 -0.32 17.95
C VAL A 157 -7.08 -0.24 16.48
N GLU A 158 -8.28 -0.65 16.10
CA GLU A 158 -8.83 -0.43 14.76
C GLU A 158 -8.72 1.07 14.41
N ASP A 159 -8.20 1.33 13.23
CA ASP A 159 -7.83 2.68 12.83
C ASP A 159 -8.68 3.25 11.68
N LEU A 160 -9.71 2.52 11.26
CA LEU A 160 -10.55 2.94 10.15
C LEU A 160 -11.41 4.16 10.52
N ARG A 161 -11.43 5.13 9.64
CA ARG A 161 -12.32 6.27 9.69
C ARG A 161 -13.04 6.39 8.35
N GLU A 162 -14.34 6.16 8.33
CA GLU A 162 -15.15 6.12 7.10
C GLU A 162 -16.33 7.07 7.18
N SER A 163 -16.68 7.68 6.04
CA SER A 163 -17.83 8.54 5.90
C SER A 163 -18.26 8.64 4.43
N THR A 164 -19.56 8.59 4.19
CA THR A 164 -20.13 8.85 2.85
C THR A 164 -20.02 10.31 2.41
N GLU A 165 -19.87 11.25 3.36
CA GLU A 165 -19.55 12.66 3.06
C GLU A 165 -18.09 12.82 2.61
N GLY A 166 -17.24 11.88 3.02
CA GLY A 166 -15.83 11.80 2.67
C GLY A 166 -14.95 12.81 3.40
N PHE A 167 -13.67 12.71 3.14
CA PHE A 167 -12.62 13.49 3.78
C PHE A 167 -11.75 14.18 2.73
N CYS A 168 -11.47 15.46 2.94
CA CYS A 168 -10.61 16.26 2.08
C CYS A 168 -9.23 16.40 2.71
N ALA A 169 -8.20 16.41 1.88
CA ALA A 169 -6.84 16.66 2.32
C ALA A 169 -6.48 18.16 2.23
N GLU A 170 -5.62 18.61 3.14
CA GLU A 170 -5.02 19.94 3.09
C GLU A 170 -3.50 19.86 3.18
N ALA A 171 -2.81 20.73 2.45
CA ALA A 171 -1.35 20.77 2.43
C ALA A 171 -0.80 21.44 3.69
N VAL A 172 0.12 20.75 4.38
CA VAL A 172 0.92 21.29 5.50
C VAL A 172 2.24 21.85 4.96
N GLU A 173 3.00 21.04 4.25
CA GLU A 173 4.30 21.40 3.67
C GLU A 173 4.15 21.78 2.19
N LYS A 174 3.54 22.94 1.90
CA LYS A 174 3.21 23.41 0.54
C LYS A 174 4.41 23.43 -0.42
N LYS A 175 5.63 23.60 0.10
CA LYS A 175 6.87 23.67 -0.70
C LYS A 175 7.48 22.29 -0.98
N HIS A 176 6.94 21.21 -0.40
CA HIS A 176 7.49 19.88 -0.60
C HIS A 176 7.42 19.47 -2.08
N PRO A 177 8.47 18.85 -2.66
CA PRO A 177 8.53 18.50 -4.08
C PRO A 177 7.34 17.64 -4.57
N MET A 178 6.79 16.80 -3.71
CA MET A 178 5.59 16.00 -4.04
C MET A 178 4.37 16.85 -4.38
N LEU A 179 4.23 18.02 -3.74
CA LEU A 179 3.10 18.92 -3.96
C LEU A 179 3.35 19.96 -5.07
N LYS A 180 4.49 19.90 -5.75
CA LYS A 180 4.84 20.86 -6.80
C LYS A 180 3.79 20.91 -7.91
N GLY A 181 3.14 22.08 -8.02
CA GLY A 181 2.11 22.35 -9.03
C GLY A 181 0.82 21.55 -8.81
N LEU A 182 0.54 21.14 -7.58
CA LEU A 182 -0.71 20.54 -7.15
C LEU A 182 -1.51 21.54 -6.31
N ASP A 183 -2.82 21.47 -6.42
CA ASP A 183 -3.77 22.14 -5.55
C ASP A 183 -4.64 21.10 -4.86
N LEU A 184 -4.30 20.74 -3.63
CA LEU A 184 -5.04 19.73 -2.85
C LEU A 184 -6.46 20.18 -2.51
N ALA A 185 -6.78 21.48 -2.57
CA ALA A 185 -8.15 21.96 -2.38
C ALA A 185 -9.10 21.49 -3.49
N THR A 186 -8.57 21.10 -4.66
CA THR A 186 -9.34 20.54 -5.77
C THR A 186 -9.44 19.02 -5.75
N MET A 187 -8.80 18.37 -4.78
CA MET A 187 -8.85 16.92 -4.62
C MET A 187 -10.26 16.51 -4.19
N PRO A 188 -10.93 15.58 -4.91
CA PRO A 188 -12.20 15.04 -4.47
C PRO A 188 -12.05 14.34 -3.10
N PRO A 189 -13.12 14.33 -2.29
CA PRO A 189 -13.07 13.63 -1.01
C PRO A 189 -12.85 12.13 -1.21
N VAL A 190 -12.06 11.52 -0.33
CA VAL A 190 -11.96 10.08 -0.15
C VAL A 190 -12.99 9.61 0.87
N LEU A 191 -13.46 8.36 0.77
CA LEU A 191 -14.52 7.86 1.65
C LEU A 191 -14.00 7.33 2.99
N GLY A 192 -12.69 7.18 3.13
CA GLY A 192 -12.09 6.72 4.37
C GLY A 192 -10.57 6.88 4.41
N PHE A 193 -10.02 6.71 5.59
CA PHE A 193 -8.58 6.70 5.83
C PHE A 193 -8.23 5.91 7.10
N ASN A 194 -6.98 5.48 7.20
CA ASN A 194 -6.43 4.90 8.41
C ASN A 194 -5.92 6.00 9.33
N ARG A 195 -6.38 6.02 10.56
CA ARG A 195 -5.90 6.93 11.59
C ARG A 195 -4.49 6.53 12.03
N VAL A 196 -3.59 7.49 12.01
CA VAL A 196 -2.20 7.29 12.42
C VAL A 196 -1.71 8.51 13.18
N ARG A 197 -0.62 8.36 13.92
CA ARG A 197 0.05 9.49 14.57
C ARG A 197 1.24 9.95 13.74
N PRO A 198 1.57 11.26 13.79
CA PRO A 198 2.84 11.75 13.26
C PRO A 198 3.99 11.03 13.96
N ARG A 199 5.00 10.67 13.18
CA ARG A 199 6.24 10.09 13.70
C ARG A 199 7.33 11.16 13.82
N GLU A 200 8.05 11.18 14.91
CA GLU A 200 9.19 12.07 15.09
C GLU A 200 10.23 11.90 13.96
N GLY A 201 10.74 13.01 13.44
CA GLY A 201 11.69 13.02 12.32
C GLY A 201 11.08 12.70 10.94
N CYS A 202 9.76 12.51 10.84
CA CYS A 202 9.06 12.23 9.59
C CYS A 202 8.08 13.38 9.28
N PRO A 203 8.38 14.25 8.30
CA PRO A 203 7.49 15.34 7.92
C PRO A 203 6.10 14.86 7.48
N VAL A 204 5.06 15.51 8.00
CA VAL A 204 3.69 15.40 7.51
C VAL A 204 3.50 16.42 6.40
N ILE A 205 3.26 15.93 5.18
CA ILE A 205 3.15 16.76 3.96
C ILE A 205 1.74 17.29 3.80
N ALA A 206 0.75 16.46 4.12
CA ALA A 206 -0.68 16.80 4.10
C ALA A 206 -1.42 16.13 5.27
N ARG A 207 -2.52 16.73 5.70
CA ARG A 207 -3.42 16.21 6.74
C ARG A 207 -4.83 16.06 6.21
N TRP A 208 -5.61 15.21 6.86
CA TRP A 208 -7.05 15.18 6.67
C TRP A 208 -7.67 16.41 7.37
N LYS A 209 -8.34 17.24 6.57
CA LYS A 209 -8.95 18.47 7.05
C LYS A 209 -9.99 18.17 8.13
N ASN A 210 -9.99 18.94 9.20
CA ASN A 210 -10.84 18.80 10.40
C ASN A 210 -10.55 17.57 11.28
N GLU A 211 -9.87 16.55 10.80
CA GLU A 211 -9.48 15.36 11.58
C GLU A 211 -8.10 15.55 12.22
N GLY A 212 -7.17 16.20 11.50
CA GLY A 212 -5.81 16.47 11.97
C GLY A 212 -4.84 15.30 11.78
N ASP A 213 -5.34 14.10 11.45
CA ASP A 213 -4.50 12.94 11.16
C ASP A 213 -3.66 13.15 9.89
N PRO A 214 -2.44 12.58 9.80
CA PRO A 214 -1.63 12.63 8.60
C PRO A 214 -2.33 11.98 7.40
N ALA A 215 -2.45 12.70 6.29
CA ALA A 215 -2.89 12.15 5.00
C ALA A 215 -1.68 11.65 4.20
N ILE A 216 -0.59 12.45 4.19
CA ILE A 216 0.67 12.09 3.54
C ILE A 216 1.80 12.40 4.52
N ALA A 217 2.62 11.42 4.82
CA ALA A 217 3.86 11.57 5.58
C ALA A 217 5.02 10.91 4.85
N VAL A 218 6.23 11.40 5.07
CA VAL A 218 7.44 10.91 4.40
C VAL A 218 8.57 10.77 5.40
N GLY A 219 9.51 9.87 5.09
CA GLY A 219 10.68 9.67 5.94
C GLY A 219 11.86 9.11 5.16
N GLN A 220 13.04 9.25 5.73
CA GLN A 220 14.26 8.61 5.23
C GLN A 220 14.78 7.65 6.31
N PHE A 221 15.03 6.40 5.92
CA PHE A 221 15.50 5.35 6.82
C PHE A 221 16.72 4.69 6.20
N GLY A 222 17.90 5.03 6.72
CA GLY A 222 19.16 4.66 6.08
C GLY A 222 19.30 5.35 4.71
N LYS A 223 19.49 4.56 3.65
CA LYS A 223 19.64 5.07 2.28
C LYS A 223 18.31 5.19 1.52
N GLY A 224 17.24 4.53 1.98
CA GLY A 224 15.94 4.53 1.32
C GLY A 224 14.98 5.56 1.89
N ARG A 225 13.97 5.89 1.10
CA ARG A 225 12.87 6.78 1.46
C ARG A 225 11.55 6.02 1.52
N ALA A 226 10.72 6.41 2.47
CA ALA A 226 9.37 5.87 2.60
C ALA A 226 8.34 7.01 2.50
N LEU A 227 7.18 6.65 1.94
CA LEU A 227 5.99 7.48 1.91
C LEU A 227 4.85 6.68 2.53
N ALA A 228 4.05 7.31 3.38
CA ALA A 228 2.74 6.83 3.79
C ALA A 228 1.67 7.76 3.21
N TYR A 229 0.68 7.19 2.54
CA TYR A 229 -0.59 7.81 2.20
C TYR A 229 -1.67 7.01 2.91
N THR A 230 -2.39 7.62 3.82
CA THR A 230 -3.24 6.91 4.79
C THR A 230 -4.64 6.61 4.29
N SER A 231 -4.89 6.71 2.98
CA SER A 231 -6.13 6.31 2.32
C SER A 231 -5.82 5.43 1.11
N ASP A 232 -6.89 4.92 0.47
CA ASP A 232 -6.79 4.13 -0.74
C ASP A 232 -6.36 4.98 -1.95
N PRO A 233 -5.36 4.52 -2.72
CA PRO A 233 -5.04 5.14 -3.99
C PRO A 233 -6.06 4.78 -5.09
N ALA A 234 -6.88 3.77 -4.85
CA ALA A 234 -7.82 3.14 -5.77
C ALA A 234 -9.25 3.09 -5.17
N PRO A 235 -10.28 2.70 -5.88
CA PRO A 235 -11.52 2.26 -5.25
C PRO A 235 -11.22 1.08 -4.30
N HIS A 236 -11.65 1.14 -3.05
CA HIS A 236 -12.86 1.59 -2.39
C HIS A 236 -12.90 3.07 -1.97
N TRP A 237 -12.06 3.48 -0.99
CA TRP A 237 -12.11 4.84 -0.44
C TRP A 237 -11.70 5.89 -1.47
N GLY A 238 -10.81 5.53 -2.40
CA GLY A 238 -10.34 6.40 -3.46
C GLY A 238 -11.25 6.47 -4.69
N CYS A 239 -12.51 6.00 -4.65
CA CYS A 239 -13.39 5.92 -5.82
C CYS A 239 -13.64 7.27 -6.53
N ASN A 240 -13.63 8.39 -5.80
CA ASN A 240 -13.68 9.73 -6.37
C ASN A 240 -12.29 10.27 -6.69
N PHE A 241 -11.31 9.92 -5.87
CA PHE A 241 -9.93 10.40 -5.96
C PHE A 241 -9.27 10.01 -7.28
N VAL A 242 -9.52 8.82 -7.82
CA VAL A 242 -8.95 8.36 -9.09
C VAL A 242 -9.35 9.23 -10.29
N PHE A 243 -10.47 9.97 -10.20
CA PHE A 243 -10.93 10.91 -11.23
C PHE A 243 -10.38 12.33 -11.06
N TRP A 244 -9.59 12.59 -10.03
CA TRP A 244 -8.96 13.89 -9.85
C TRP A 244 -8.00 14.20 -11.00
N LYS A 245 -8.15 15.36 -11.64
CA LYS A 245 -7.31 15.77 -12.79
C LYS A 245 -5.82 15.78 -12.49
N GLN A 246 -5.43 15.89 -11.22
CA GLN A 246 -4.04 15.93 -10.78
C GLN A 246 -3.57 14.60 -10.16
N TYR A 247 -4.38 13.54 -10.20
CA TYR A 247 -4.08 12.23 -9.64
C TYR A 247 -2.74 11.68 -10.15
N ALA A 248 -2.58 11.58 -11.46
CA ALA A 248 -1.34 11.09 -12.06
C ALA A 248 -0.12 11.96 -11.70
N LYS A 249 -0.32 13.28 -11.59
CA LYS A 249 0.76 14.20 -11.20
C LYS A 249 1.19 14.01 -9.75
N LEU A 250 0.26 13.77 -8.82
CA LEU A 250 0.59 13.48 -7.43
C LEU A 250 1.48 12.25 -7.33
N TRP A 251 1.06 11.15 -7.93
CA TRP A 251 1.80 9.89 -7.84
C TRP A 251 3.14 9.92 -8.57
N SER A 252 3.20 10.60 -9.71
CA SER A 252 4.47 10.80 -10.43
C SER A 252 5.45 11.66 -9.62
N ASN A 253 4.97 12.74 -8.99
CA ASN A 253 5.79 13.55 -8.11
C ASN A 253 6.28 12.75 -6.89
N ALA A 254 5.42 11.90 -6.30
CA ALA A 254 5.78 11.02 -5.20
C ALA A 254 6.89 10.04 -5.59
N ALA A 255 6.74 9.38 -6.73
CA ALA A 255 7.75 8.44 -7.23
C ALA A 255 9.08 9.12 -7.59
N ARG A 256 9.03 10.32 -8.18
CA ARG A 256 10.24 11.13 -8.44
C ARG A 256 10.94 11.53 -7.15
N TRP A 257 10.18 12.00 -6.15
CA TRP A 257 10.74 12.36 -4.85
C TRP A 257 11.41 11.17 -4.18
N LEU A 258 10.76 10.02 -4.15
CA LEU A 258 11.33 8.80 -3.60
C LEU A 258 12.67 8.46 -4.25
N THR A 259 12.75 8.57 -5.56
CA THR A 259 13.94 8.16 -6.33
C THR A 259 14.98 9.26 -6.55
N ALA A 260 14.74 10.50 -6.09
CA ALA A 260 15.69 11.61 -6.19
C ALA A 260 16.80 11.57 -5.12
N GLY A 261 16.70 10.76 -4.09
CA GLY A 261 17.59 10.76 -2.92
C GLY A 261 18.84 9.91 -3.03
N GLY A 262 19.23 9.43 -4.20
CA GLY A 262 20.45 8.64 -4.37
C GLY A 262 20.38 7.19 -3.82
N GLY A 263 19.21 6.71 -3.48
CA GLY A 263 18.90 5.29 -3.47
C GLY A 263 19.19 4.70 -4.85
N ARG A 264 19.24 3.40 -5.00
CA ARG A 264 19.56 2.72 -6.27
C ARG A 264 18.97 3.39 -7.50
#